data_bce9173c0da7971c94f2a386511e988e
#
_entry.id   bce9173c0da7971c94f2a386511e988e
#
_cell.length_a   1.000
_cell.length_b   1.000
_cell.length_c   1.000
_cell.angle_alpha   90.00
_cell.angle_beta   90.00
_cell.angle_gamma   90.00
#
_symmetry.space_group_name_H-M   'P 1'
#
loop_
_entity.id
_entity.type
_entity.pdbx_description
1 polymer ?
#
loop_
_entity_poly.entity_id
_entity_poly.type
_entity_poly.pdbx_seq_one_letter_code
_entity_poly.pdbx_strand_id
1 'polypeptide(L)'
;CQNRNFGYQANILTGYDICTGDAAIQINADGEDNPNLIYQFINKWEEGFDVVYGVIVRRKESFILEAQRKIFYRLINFLSDINIPIDSGDFRLIDRKIINQIKNFKESNIYLRGIISYIGGKQIGIDYKRDQRYGGDGKFSWFKYVTFATNAILSFTNKPLHLVATIGLITSIISLIGILIYLTQHFLGIVPVDGWTTLIIVALSILLFVMLSLSIISLYISKILDEVRNRPRYI
;
A
#
# COMPACT_ATOMS: atom_id res chain seq x y z
N CYS A 1 -28.28 -1.62 2.27
CA CYS A 1 -27.57 -2.89 1.99
C CYS A 1 -26.94 -2.79 0.61
N GLN A 2 -25.75 -3.31 0.44
CA GLN A 2 -25.12 -3.46 -0.88
C GLN A 2 -25.61 -4.74 -1.57
N ASN A 3 -25.72 -4.73 -2.90
CA ASN A 3 -26.24 -5.89 -3.65
C ASN A 3 -25.28 -7.10 -3.67
N ARG A 4 -23.99 -6.87 -3.34
CA ARG A 4 -22.96 -7.92 -3.21
C ARG A 4 -21.86 -7.46 -2.25
N ASN A 5 -20.94 -8.35 -1.91
CA ASN A 5 -19.75 -8.01 -1.16
C ASN A 5 -18.74 -7.29 -2.08
N PHE A 6 -18.59 -5.98 -1.89
CA PHE A 6 -17.60 -5.14 -2.58
C PHE A 6 -16.27 -5.01 -1.81
N GLY A 7 -16.17 -5.67 -0.67
CA GLY A 7 -15.01 -5.64 0.20
C GLY A 7 -15.09 -4.60 1.33
N TYR A 8 -14.16 -4.72 2.26
CA TYR A 8 -14.16 -3.96 3.52
C TYR A 8 -14.09 -2.44 3.30
N GLN A 9 -13.17 -1.97 2.47
CA GLN A 9 -12.93 -0.54 2.25
C GLN A 9 -14.12 0.13 1.54
N ALA A 10 -14.71 -0.52 0.54
CA ALA A 10 -15.89 -0.02 -0.16
C ALA A 10 -17.11 0.09 0.79
N ASN A 11 -17.25 -0.85 1.73
CA ASN A 11 -18.32 -0.82 2.72
C ASN A 11 -18.20 0.38 3.66
N ILE A 12 -17.00 0.69 4.12
CA ILE A 12 -16.74 1.88 4.96
C ILE A 12 -17.06 3.17 4.19
N LEU A 13 -16.62 3.27 2.94
CA LEU A 13 -16.91 4.43 2.11
C LEU A 13 -18.40 4.65 1.92
N THR A 14 -19.16 3.56 1.66
CA THR A 14 -20.62 3.66 1.61
C THR A 14 -21.19 4.29 2.89
N GLY A 15 -20.65 3.92 4.05
CA GLY A 15 -21.01 4.52 5.33
C GLY A 15 -20.73 6.03 5.36
N TYR A 16 -19.56 6.45 4.91
CA TYR A 16 -19.19 7.88 4.84
C TYR A 16 -20.02 8.66 3.83
N ASP A 17 -20.44 8.03 2.74
CA ASP A 17 -21.26 8.69 1.72
C ASP A 17 -22.69 8.98 2.20
N ILE A 18 -23.27 8.09 3.00
CA ILE A 18 -24.64 8.22 3.49
C ILE A 18 -24.76 8.92 4.85
N CYS A 19 -23.67 9.00 5.63
CA CYS A 19 -23.72 9.66 6.93
C CYS A 19 -23.95 11.17 6.78
N THR A 20 -24.75 11.77 7.69
CA THR A 20 -25.16 13.19 7.65
C THR A 20 -24.70 14.00 8.87
N GLY A 21 -24.19 13.37 9.92
CA GLY A 21 -23.69 14.04 11.13
C GLY A 21 -22.45 14.90 10.89
N ASP A 22 -22.05 15.72 11.84
CA ASP A 22 -20.89 16.61 11.79
C ASP A 22 -19.57 15.83 11.84
N ALA A 23 -19.59 14.63 12.37
CA ALA A 23 -18.50 13.67 12.33
C ALA A 23 -19.04 12.25 12.12
N ALA A 24 -18.20 11.32 11.71
CA ALA A 24 -18.53 9.90 11.63
C ALA A 24 -17.50 9.07 12.41
N ILE A 25 -18.00 8.07 13.13
CA ILE A 25 -17.17 7.13 13.86
C ILE A 25 -17.25 5.76 13.18
N GLN A 26 -16.10 5.22 12.82
CA GLN A 26 -15.96 3.87 12.32
C GLN A 26 -15.50 2.96 13.46
N ILE A 27 -16.25 1.90 13.72
CA ILE A 27 -15.92 0.86 14.71
C ILE A 27 -16.12 -0.53 14.10
N ASN A 28 -15.28 -1.50 14.47
CA ASN A 28 -15.44 -2.88 14.03
C ASN A 28 -16.56 -3.57 14.85
N ALA A 29 -17.39 -4.34 14.14
CA ALA A 29 -18.52 -5.04 14.75
C ALA A 29 -18.13 -6.36 15.43
N ASP A 30 -16.83 -6.72 15.48
CA ASP A 30 -16.32 -7.97 16.05
C ASP A 30 -16.07 -7.94 17.57
N GLY A 31 -16.34 -6.78 18.19
CA GLY A 31 -16.20 -6.58 19.63
C GLY A 31 -14.75 -6.38 20.11
N GLU A 32 -13.77 -6.32 19.20
CA GLU A 32 -12.38 -6.08 19.58
C GLU A 32 -12.13 -4.62 20.03
N ASP A 33 -12.90 -3.67 19.50
CA ASP A 33 -12.76 -2.25 19.79
C ASP A 33 -13.74 -1.83 20.90
N ASN A 34 -13.24 -1.19 21.97
CA ASN A 34 -14.05 -0.80 23.11
C ASN A 34 -14.90 0.46 22.79
N PRO A 35 -16.25 0.38 22.78
CA PRO A 35 -17.12 1.51 22.47
C PRO A 35 -16.97 2.70 23.45
N ASN A 36 -16.50 2.49 24.66
CA ASN A 36 -16.31 3.58 25.63
C ASN A 36 -15.25 4.61 25.18
N LEU A 37 -14.36 4.24 24.26
CA LEU A 37 -13.41 5.17 23.65
C LEU A 37 -14.08 6.25 22.79
N ILE A 38 -15.31 6.03 22.35
CA ILE A 38 -16.07 7.01 21.55
C ILE A 38 -16.15 8.35 22.28
N TYR A 39 -16.36 8.36 23.59
CA TYR A 39 -16.39 9.59 24.37
C TYR A 39 -15.05 10.35 24.34
N GLN A 40 -13.93 9.62 24.39
CA GLN A 40 -12.60 10.23 24.28
C GLN A 40 -12.34 10.76 22.88
N PHE A 41 -12.84 10.09 21.86
CA PHE A 41 -12.73 10.53 20.46
C PHE A 41 -13.52 11.82 20.24
N ILE A 42 -14.74 11.92 20.77
CA ILE A 42 -15.58 13.12 20.70
C ILE A 42 -14.90 14.29 21.39
N ASN A 43 -14.39 14.09 22.62
CA ASN A 43 -13.71 15.15 23.37
C ASN A 43 -12.51 15.70 22.57
N LYS A 44 -11.70 14.82 21.93
CA LYS A 44 -10.58 15.27 21.11
C LYS A 44 -11.02 15.98 19.83
N TRP A 45 -12.11 15.55 19.24
CA TRP A 45 -12.70 16.24 18.10
C TRP A 45 -13.20 17.65 18.48
N GLU A 46 -13.84 17.80 19.63
CA GLU A 46 -14.28 19.10 20.18
C GLU A 46 -13.08 20.02 20.51
N GLU A 47 -11.91 19.47 20.86
CA GLU A 47 -10.64 20.21 20.98
C GLU A 47 -10.11 20.71 19.63
N GLY A 48 -10.74 20.35 18.49
CA GLY A 48 -10.42 20.81 17.15
C GLY A 48 -9.50 19.87 16.36
N PHE A 49 -9.44 18.58 16.71
CA PHE A 49 -8.81 17.58 15.88
C PHE A 49 -9.77 17.08 14.79
N ASP A 50 -9.25 16.93 13.56
CA ASP A 50 -10.03 16.55 12.39
C ASP A 50 -10.19 15.04 12.25
N VAL A 51 -9.20 14.29 12.74
CA VAL A 51 -9.17 12.83 12.77
C VAL A 51 -8.64 12.36 14.12
N VAL A 52 -9.44 11.54 14.80
CA VAL A 52 -9.04 10.88 16.05
C VAL A 52 -9.06 9.37 15.80
N TYR A 53 -7.94 8.68 16.02
CA TYR A 53 -7.85 7.25 15.75
C TYR A 53 -7.29 6.47 16.94
N GLY A 54 -7.70 5.21 17.05
CA GLY A 54 -7.19 4.31 18.07
C GLY A 54 -5.81 3.75 17.68
N VAL A 55 -4.85 3.84 18.60
CA VAL A 55 -3.54 3.21 18.52
C VAL A 55 -3.54 1.95 19.39
N ILE A 56 -3.29 0.80 18.78
CA ILE A 56 -3.33 -0.48 19.49
C ILE A 56 -2.03 -0.66 20.27
N VAL A 57 -2.14 -0.55 21.62
CA VAL A 57 -1.02 -0.79 22.54
C VAL A 57 -1.03 -2.27 22.95
N ARG A 58 0.12 -2.94 22.78
CA ARG A 58 0.35 -4.34 23.15
C ARG A 58 -0.53 -5.35 22.41
N ARG A 59 -0.04 -5.82 21.31
CA ARG A 59 -0.41 -7.14 20.78
C ARG A 59 0.49 -8.19 21.46
N LYS A 60 -0.11 -9.24 22.03
CA LYS A 60 0.64 -10.47 22.36
C LYS A 60 0.93 -11.22 21.06
N GLU A 61 1.86 -10.70 20.28
CA GLU A 61 2.30 -11.33 19.03
C GLU A 61 3.61 -12.07 19.27
N SER A 62 3.85 -13.13 18.50
CA SER A 62 5.16 -13.79 18.44
C SER A 62 6.21 -12.78 17.95
N PHE A 63 7.44 -12.85 18.49
CA PHE A 63 8.57 -12.00 18.10
C PHE A 63 8.80 -11.98 16.58
N ILE A 64 8.57 -13.11 15.91
CA ILE A 64 8.69 -13.24 14.44
C ILE A 64 7.64 -12.37 13.72
N LEU A 65 6.39 -12.39 14.17
CA LEU A 65 5.30 -11.59 13.60
C LEU A 65 5.53 -10.08 13.81
N GLU A 66 6.05 -9.69 14.98
CA GLU A 66 6.41 -8.32 15.28
C GLU A 66 7.55 -7.81 14.37
N ALA A 67 8.59 -8.63 14.17
CA ALA A 67 9.70 -8.32 13.28
C ALA A 67 9.23 -8.19 11.81
N GLN A 68 8.42 -9.11 11.32
CA GLN A 68 7.83 -9.07 9.97
C GLN A 68 6.99 -7.80 9.77
N ARG A 69 6.17 -7.44 10.77
CA ARG A 69 5.36 -6.23 10.73
C ARG A 69 6.22 -4.97 10.70
N LYS A 70 7.25 -4.87 11.54
CA LYS A 70 8.19 -3.73 11.55
C LYS A 70 8.92 -3.58 10.22
N ILE A 71 9.39 -4.69 9.64
CA ILE A 71 10.05 -4.68 8.32
C ILE A 71 9.05 -4.21 7.25
N PHE A 72 7.83 -4.73 7.26
CA PHE A 72 6.79 -4.37 6.33
C PHE A 72 6.45 -2.87 6.38
N TYR A 73 6.20 -2.31 7.57
CA TYR A 73 5.91 -0.88 7.70
C TYR A 73 7.11 0.02 7.35
N ARG A 74 8.34 -0.40 7.67
CA ARG A 74 9.53 0.32 7.23
C ARG A 74 9.67 0.32 5.71
N LEU A 75 9.39 -0.79 5.06
CA LEU A 75 9.42 -0.91 3.61
C LEU A 75 8.34 -0.03 2.96
N ILE A 76 7.12 -0.06 3.48
CA ILE A 76 6.04 0.82 3.01
C ILE A 76 6.41 2.29 3.19
N ASN A 77 6.86 2.70 4.37
CA ASN A 77 7.23 4.09 4.62
C ASN A 77 8.43 4.55 3.77
N PHE A 78 9.38 3.66 3.48
CA PHE A 78 10.49 3.95 2.57
C PHE A 78 10.02 4.09 1.11
N LEU A 79 9.10 3.24 0.69
CA LEU A 79 8.56 3.23 -0.68
C LEU A 79 7.44 4.25 -0.86
N SER A 80 6.67 4.59 0.18
CA SER A 80 5.55 5.53 0.12
C SER A 80 6.04 6.96 0.37
N ASP A 81 5.44 7.91 -0.31
CA ASP A 81 5.65 9.34 -0.07
C ASP A 81 4.71 9.88 1.03
N ILE A 82 3.91 9.00 1.65
CA ILE A 82 2.91 9.34 2.68
C ILE A 82 3.32 8.68 4.00
N ASN A 83 3.34 9.47 5.08
CA ASN A 83 3.56 8.97 6.43
C ASN A 83 2.26 8.32 6.95
N ILE A 84 2.18 7.00 6.88
CA ILE A 84 1.04 6.24 7.42
C ILE A 84 1.35 5.94 8.88
N PRO A 85 0.49 6.36 9.85
CA PRO A 85 0.70 6.06 11.26
C PRO A 85 0.79 4.54 11.48
N ILE A 86 1.92 4.11 12.05
CA ILE A 86 2.17 2.72 12.42
C ILE A 86 1.20 2.36 13.55
N ASP A 87 0.61 1.17 13.51
CA ASP A 87 -0.32 0.65 14.53
C ASP A 87 -1.68 1.39 14.65
N SER A 88 -2.01 2.31 13.74
CA SER A 88 -3.35 2.89 13.70
C SER A 88 -4.38 1.82 13.30
N GLY A 89 -5.38 1.62 14.15
CA GLY A 89 -6.56 0.81 13.85
C GLY A 89 -7.48 1.48 12.83
N ASP A 90 -8.52 0.75 12.39
CA ASP A 90 -9.61 1.32 11.60
C ASP A 90 -10.66 1.99 12.50
N PHE A 91 -10.57 1.81 13.83
CA PHE A 91 -11.40 2.51 14.80
C PHE A 91 -10.99 3.98 14.86
N ARG A 92 -11.84 4.85 14.33
CA ARG A 92 -11.56 6.28 14.21
C ARG A 92 -12.81 7.15 14.12
N LEU A 93 -12.67 8.40 14.57
CA LEU A 93 -13.60 9.49 14.31
C LEU A 93 -13.04 10.38 13.23
N ILE A 94 -13.86 10.78 12.29
CA ILE A 94 -13.48 11.67 11.17
C ILE A 94 -14.48 12.81 11.08
N ASP A 95 -13.98 14.04 11.05
CA ASP A 95 -14.76 15.27 10.86
C ASP A 95 -15.42 15.31 9.49
N ARG A 96 -16.57 15.96 9.37
CA ARG A 96 -17.33 16.15 8.15
C ARG A 96 -16.50 16.72 7.00
N LYS A 97 -15.62 17.68 7.30
CA LYS A 97 -14.77 18.30 6.26
C LYS A 97 -13.81 17.28 5.61
N ILE A 98 -13.26 16.36 6.39
CA ILE A 98 -12.39 15.29 5.86
C ILE A 98 -13.23 14.28 5.07
N ILE A 99 -14.42 13.90 5.57
CA ILE A 99 -15.34 13.01 4.85
C ILE A 99 -15.70 13.60 3.48
N ASN A 100 -16.01 14.90 3.42
CA ASN A 100 -16.33 15.57 2.16
C ASN A 100 -15.15 15.57 1.19
N GLN A 101 -13.92 15.67 1.69
CA GLN A 101 -12.72 15.55 0.84
C GLN A 101 -12.52 14.10 0.36
N ILE A 102 -12.73 13.08 1.21
CA ILE A 102 -12.65 11.67 0.82
C ILE A 102 -13.59 11.36 -0.37
N LYS A 103 -14.78 11.95 -0.40
CA LYS A 103 -15.76 11.75 -1.49
C LYS A 103 -15.24 12.20 -2.87
N ASN A 104 -14.30 13.13 -2.92
CA ASN A 104 -13.70 13.62 -4.17
C ASN A 104 -12.69 12.61 -4.78
N PHE A 105 -12.17 11.68 -3.99
CA PHE A 105 -11.26 10.64 -4.48
C PHE A 105 -12.07 9.58 -5.22
N LYS A 106 -11.75 9.36 -6.48
CA LYS A 106 -12.46 8.41 -7.38
C LYS A 106 -11.69 7.11 -7.61
N GLU A 107 -10.63 6.85 -6.86
CA GLU A 107 -9.79 5.68 -7.01
C GLU A 107 -10.61 4.38 -6.92
N SER A 108 -10.38 3.44 -7.85
CA SER A 108 -11.08 2.15 -7.89
C SER A 108 -10.65 1.23 -6.74
N ASN A 109 -9.38 1.29 -6.38
CA ASN A 109 -8.79 0.52 -5.28
C ASN A 109 -8.44 1.45 -4.12
N ILE A 110 -9.41 1.66 -3.23
CA ILE A 110 -9.25 2.59 -2.12
C ILE A 110 -8.46 1.98 -0.98
N TYR A 111 -7.48 2.75 -0.50
CA TYR A 111 -6.83 2.53 0.78
C TYR A 111 -7.09 3.72 1.69
N LEU A 112 -8.19 3.64 2.45
CA LEU A 112 -8.71 4.75 3.25
C LEU A 112 -7.69 5.39 4.20
N ARG A 113 -6.83 4.57 4.84
CA ARG A 113 -5.79 5.08 5.74
C ARG A 113 -4.81 5.99 5.00
N GLY A 114 -4.43 5.59 3.78
CA GLY A 114 -3.55 6.39 2.92
C GLY A 114 -4.21 7.70 2.48
N ILE A 115 -5.48 7.65 2.04
CA ILE A 115 -6.22 8.83 1.64
C ILE A 115 -6.39 9.82 2.80
N ILE A 116 -6.75 9.35 3.99
CA ILE A 116 -6.88 10.19 5.19
C ILE A 116 -5.54 10.83 5.56
N SER A 117 -4.44 10.06 5.47
CA SER A 117 -3.09 10.60 5.70
C SER A 117 -2.66 11.61 4.62
N TYR A 118 -3.07 11.39 3.36
CA TYR A 118 -2.81 12.30 2.25
C TYR A 118 -3.58 13.61 2.38
N ILE A 119 -4.86 13.55 2.77
CA ILE A 119 -5.68 14.74 3.04
C ILE A 119 -5.06 15.56 4.18
N GLY A 120 -4.45 14.90 5.17
CA GLY A 120 -3.84 15.57 6.30
C GLY A 120 -4.85 16.04 7.34
N GLY A 121 -4.72 17.29 7.81
CA GLY A 121 -5.48 17.84 8.91
C GLY A 121 -4.86 17.54 10.28
N LYS A 122 -5.50 18.06 11.35
CA LYS A 122 -5.05 17.80 12.72
C LYS A 122 -5.45 16.40 13.14
N GLN A 123 -4.50 15.49 13.25
CA GLN A 123 -4.73 14.09 13.59
C GLN A 123 -4.13 13.77 14.96
N ILE A 124 -4.82 12.97 15.76
CA ILE A 124 -4.34 12.49 17.06
C ILE A 124 -4.67 11.01 17.24
N GLY A 125 -3.71 10.25 17.80
CA GLY A 125 -3.90 8.88 18.21
C GLY A 125 -4.24 8.77 19.70
N ILE A 126 -5.17 7.89 20.04
CA ILE A 126 -5.49 7.53 21.42
C ILE A 126 -5.12 6.08 21.65
N ASP A 127 -4.21 5.86 22.58
CA ASP A 127 -3.75 4.53 22.95
C ASP A 127 -4.87 3.71 23.60
N TYR A 128 -5.09 2.49 23.08
CA TYR A 128 -6.04 1.57 23.69
C TYR A 128 -5.59 0.11 23.59
N LYS A 129 -6.13 -0.71 24.48
CA LYS A 129 -5.96 -2.16 24.43
C LYS A 129 -7.12 -2.75 23.65
N ARG A 130 -6.79 -3.58 22.68
CA ARG A 130 -7.78 -4.34 21.92
C ARG A 130 -8.25 -5.54 22.72
N ASP A 131 -9.56 -5.71 22.83
CA ASP A 131 -10.17 -6.86 23.49
C ASP A 131 -10.09 -8.12 22.60
N GLN A 132 -10.41 -9.27 23.17
CA GLN A 132 -10.51 -10.51 22.40
C GLN A 132 -11.76 -10.50 21.55
N ARG A 133 -11.62 -10.97 20.30
CA ARG A 133 -12.75 -11.11 19.37
C ARG A 133 -13.80 -12.04 19.94
N TYR A 134 -15.07 -11.64 19.89
CA TYR A 134 -16.18 -12.45 20.37
C TYR A 134 -16.45 -13.72 19.54
N GLY A 135 -15.94 -13.82 18.30
CA GLY A 135 -16.08 -15.00 17.45
C GLY A 135 -15.34 -14.88 16.12
N GLY A 136 -15.02 -16.03 15.56
CA GLY A 136 -14.39 -16.18 14.24
C GLY A 136 -12.86 -16.15 14.25
N ASP A 137 -12.26 -17.08 13.50
CA ASP A 137 -10.82 -17.10 13.28
C ASP A 137 -10.41 -16.05 12.27
N GLY A 138 -9.25 -15.43 12.49
CA GLY A 138 -8.67 -14.46 11.56
C GLY A 138 -8.35 -15.12 10.21
N LYS A 139 -9.22 -14.92 9.21
CA LYS A 139 -9.10 -15.52 7.86
C LYS A 139 -8.05 -14.85 6.96
N PHE A 140 -7.00 -14.25 7.55
CA PHE A 140 -5.94 -13.65 6.75
C PHE A 140 -4.87 -14.68 6.39
N SER A 141 -4.94 -15.19 5.16
CA SER A 141 -3.87 -15.98 4.54
C SER A 141 -2.68 -15.09 4.19
N TRP A 142 -1.46 -15.64 4.22
CA TRP A 142 -0.22 -14.98 3.78
C TRP A 142 -0.36 -14.32 2.40
N PHE A 143 -1.00 -15.00 1.44
CA PHE A 143 -1.27 -14.43 0.11
C PHE A 143 -2.10 -13.15 0.16
N LYS A 144 -3.06 -13.02 1.07
CA LYS A 144 -3.85 -11.80 1.24
C LYS A 144 -3.02 -10.64 1.79
N TYR A 145 -2.06 -10.92 2.67
CA TYR A 145 -1.12 -9.90 3.15
C TYR A 145 -0.23 -9.39 2.02
N VAL A 146 0.34 -10.29 1.20
CA VAL A 146 1.18 -9.91 0.05
C VAL A 146 0.37 -9.09 -0.95
N THR A 147 -0.83 -9.54 -1.31
CA THR A 147 -1.72 -8.80 -2.23
C THR A 147 -2.08 -7.41 -1.69
N PHE A 148 -2.41 -7.33 -0.39
CA PHE A 148 -2.72 -6.06 0.27
C PHE A 148 -1.52 -5.11 0.25
N ALA A 149 -0.33 -5.63 0.58
CA ALA A 149 0.92 -4.88 0.55
C ALA A 149 1.25 -4.36 -0.84
N THR A 150 1.18 -5.23 -1.85
CA THR A 150 1.44 -4.86 -3.25
C THR A 150 0.46 -3.78 -3.71
N ASN A 151 -0.82 -3.93 -3.38
CA ASN A 151 -1.83 -2.94 -3.72
C ASN A 151 -1.59 -1.59 -3.03
N ALA A 152 -1.22 -1.59 -1.76
CA ALA A 152 -0.88 -0.37 -1.03
C ALA A 152 0.35 0.34 -1.64
N ILE A 153 1.43 -0.40 -1.90
CA ILE A 153 2.64 0.16 -2.52
C ILE A 153 2.32 0.75 -3.89
N LEU A 154 1.67 -0.01 -4.77
CA LEU A 154 1.36 0.44 -6.14
C LEU A 154 0.36 1.60 -6.19
N SER A 155 -0.47 1.80 -5.16
CA SER A 155 -1.42 2.91 -5.10
C SER A 155 -0.79 4.23 -4.66
N PHE A 156 0.27 4.19 -3.85
CA PHE A 156 0.83 5.40 -3.24
C PHE A 156 2.26 5.71 -3.63
N THR A 157 2.87 4.94 -4.55
CA THR A 157 4.23 5.22 -4.96
C THR A 157 4.54 4.75 -6.38
N ASN A 158 5.29 5.58 -7.09
CA ASN A 158 5.87 5.23 -8.39
C ASN A 158 7.33 4.75 -8.24
N LYS A 159 7.86 4.67 -7.00
CA LYS A 159 9.27 4.29 -6.76
C LYS A 159 9.66 2.94 -7.37
N PRO A 160 8.83 1.86 -7.32
CA PRO A 160 9.16 0.61 -8.01
C PRO A 160 9.36 0.78 -9.52
N LEU A 161 8.54 1.62 -10.16
CA LEU A 161 8.66 1.91 -11.58
C LEU A 161 9.94 2.72 -11.89
N HIS A 162 10.23 3.74 -11.07
CA HIS A 162 11.47 4.52 -11.19
C HIS A 162 12.72 3.66 -10.94
N LEU A 163 12.67 2.74 -9.97
CA LEU A 163 13.77 1.81 -9.71
C LEU A 163 14.05 0.93 -10.93
N VAL A 164 13.03 0.37 -11.56
CA VAL A 164 13.17 -0.42 -12.78
C VAL A 164 13.75 0.41 -13.92
N ALA A 165 13.24 1.63 -14.11
CA ALA A 165 13.75 2.55 -15.13
C ALA A 165 15.23 2.89 -14.89
N THR A 166 15.63 3.17 -13.65
CA THR A 166 17.02 3.50 -13.29
C THR A 166 17.95 2.31 -13.52
N ILE A 167 17.57 1.10 -13.06
CA ILE A 167 18.34 -0.12 -13.30
C ILE A 167 18.45 -0.39 -14.80
N GLY A 168 17.34 -0.22 -15.54
CA GLY A 168 17.33 -0.38 -17.01
C GLY A 168 18.29 0.57 -17.71
N LEU A 169 18.32 1.83 -17.29
CA LEU A 169 19.25 2.81 -17.83
C LEU A 169 20.71 2.42 -17.55
N ILE A 170 21.02 2.03 -16.30
CA ILE A 170 22.38 1.62 -15.91
C ILE A 170 22.82 0.39 -16.71
N THR A 171 21.98 -0.63 -16.80
CA THR A 171 22.29 -1.86 -17.57
C THR A 171 22.45 -1.58 -19.05
N SER A 172 21.65 -0.66 -19.63
CA SER A 172 21.79 -0.24 -21.01
C SER A 172 23.14 0.44 -21.28
N ILE A 173 23.58 1.31 -20.37
CA ILE A 173 24.89 1.97 -20.48
C ILE A 173 26.02 0.94 -20.37
N ILE A 174 25.96 0.03 -19.41
CA ILE A 174 26.96 -1.04 -19.26
C ILE A 174 27.01 -1.93 -20.51
N SER A 175 25.85 -2.29 -21.05
CA SER A 175 25.77 -3.10 -22.28
C SER A 175 26.38 -2.36 -23.48
N LEU A 176 26.11 -1.06 -23.61
CA LEU A 176 26.70 -0.26 -24.70
C LEU A 176 28.22 -0.21 -24.60
N ILE A 177 28.76 0.00 -23.41
CA ILE A 177 30.22 -0.04 -23.16
C ILE A 177 30.78 -1.43 -23.52
N GLY A 178 30.12 -2.49 -23.07
CA GLY A 178 30.52 -3.87 -23.41
C GLY A 178 30.54 -4.15 -24.90
N ILE A 179 29.54 -3.67 -25.64
CA ILE A 179 29.51 -3.78 -27.12
C ILE A 179 30.70 -3.04 -27.75
N LEU A 180 31.00 -1.81 -27.31
CA LEU A 180 32.11 -1.02 -27.81
C LEU A 180 33.47 -1.73 -27.57
N ILE A 181 33.65 -2.28 -26.35
CA ILE A 181 34.87 -3.05 -26.02
C ILE A 181 34.98 -4.29 -26.91
N TYR A 182 33.90 -5.04 -27.09
CA TYR A 182 33.89 -6.24 -27.94
C TYR A 182 34.19 -5.90 -29.38
N LEU A 183 33.61 -4.84 -29.94
CA LEU A 183 33.90 -4.38 -31.31
C LEU A 183 35.37 -3.99 -31.49
N THR A 184 35.96 -3.26 -30.52
CA THR A 184 37.38 -2.91 -30.59
C THR A 184 38.30 -4.13 -30.55
N GLN A 185 38.00 -5.12 -29.68
CA GLN A 185 38.75 -6.39 -29.64
C GLN A 185 38.63 -7.18 -30.94
N HIS A 186 37.42 -7.19 -31.56
CA HIS A 186 37.19 -7.83 -32.83
C HIS A 186 38.03 -7.20 -33.93
N PHE A 187 38.07 -5.87 -34.06
CA PHE A 187 38.87 -5.17 -35.06
C PHE A 187 40.39 -5.34 -34.85
N LEU A 188 40.81 -5.55 -33.59
CA LEU A 188 42.22 -5.80 -33.24
C LEU A 188 42.63 -7.28 -33.43
N GLY A 189 41.72 -8.15 -33.84
CA GLY A 189 41.98 -9.58 -34.03
C GLY A 189 42.14 -10.38 -32.74
N ILE A 190 41.78 -9.80 -31.58
CA ILE A 190 41.87 -10.41 -30.27
C ILE A 190 40.46 -10.97 -29.92
N VAL A 191 40.05 -12.06 -30.58
CA VAL A 191 38.75 -12.69 -30.28
C VAL A 191 38.97 -13.80 -29.28
N PRO A 192 38.40 -13.73 -28.07
CA PRO A 192 38.44 -14.86 -27.15
C PRO A 192 37.55 -16.00 -27.68
N VAL A 193 38.17 -17.16 -27.90
CA VAL A 193 37.48 -18.35 -28.41
C VAL A 193 36.60 -19.03 -27.34
N ASP A 194 36.81 -18.75 -26.06
CA ASP A 194 36.14 -19.36 -24.93
C ASP A 194 35.11 -18.38 -24.30
N GLY A 195 33.92 -18.27 -24.89
CA GLY A 195 32.93 -17.32 -24.37
C GLY A 195 31.49 -17.87 -24.30
N TRP A 196 31.25 -19.12 -24.65
CA TRP A 196 29.89 -19.67 -24.76
C TRP A 196 29.10 -19.62 -23.44
N THR A 197 29.73 -20.04 -22.33
CA THR A 197 29.12 -20.01 -20.99
C THR A 197 28.83 -18.58 -20.54
N THR A 198 29.77 -17.65 -20.77
CA THR A 198 29.59 -16.23 -20.45
C THR A 198 28.46 -15.62 -21.27
N LEU A 199 28.33 -15.95 -22.53
CA LEU A 199 27.26 -15.47 -23.41
C LEU A 199 25.89 -15.96 -22.95
N ILE A 200 25.76 -17.21 -22.53
CA ILE A 200 24.52 -17.77 -21.97
C ILE A 200 24.15 -17.07 -20.64
N ILE A 201 25.11 -16.89 -19.73
CA ILE A 201 24.85 -16.22 -18.43
C ILE A 201 24.38 -14.79 -18.68
N VAL A 202 25.06 -14.04 -19.54
CA VAL A 202 24.67 -12.66 -19.88
C VAL A 202 23.29 -12.62 -20.52
N ALA A 203 22.99 -13.49 -21.48
CA ALA A 203 21.68 -13.56 -22.12
C ALA A 203 20.57 -13.90 -21.15
N LEU A 204 20.76 -14.87 -20.26
CA LEU A 204 19.79 -15.23 -19.21
C LEU A 204 19.61 -14.10 -18.20
N SER A 205 20.67 -13.38 -17.85
CA SER A 205 20.59 -12.23 -16.93
C SER A 205 19.78 -11.08 -17.55
N ILE A 206 19.98 -10.79 -18.83
CA ILE A 206 19.19 -9.79 -19.56
C ILE A 206 17.73 -10.23 -19.64
N LEU A 207 17.47 -11.50 -19.97
CA LEU A 207 16.12 -12.04 -20.05
C LEU A 207 15.38 -11.93 -18.70
N LEU A 208 16.04 -12.31 -17.61
CA LEU A 208 15.50 -12.18 -16.25
C LEU A 208 15.13 -10.73 -15.95
N PHE A 209 16.02 -9.78 -16.23
CA PHE A 209 15.77 -8.37 -16.00
C PHE A 209 14.58 -7.85 -16.84
N VAL A 210 14.53 -8.20 -18.12
CA VAL A 210 13.41 -7.82 -19.01
C VAL A 210 12.09 -8.38 -18.49
N MET A 211 12.04 -9.65 -18.09
CA MET A 211 10.82 -10.28 -17.58
C MET A 211 10.35 -9.63 -16.27
N LEU A 212 11.27 -9.32 -15.34
CA LEU A 212 10.92 -8.59 -14.11
C LEU A 212 10.39 -7.20 -14.43
N SER A 213 11.03 -6.47 -15.34
CA SER A 213 10.60 -5.14 -15.77
C SER A 213 9.19 -5.15 -16.37
N LEU A 214 8.93 -6.07 -17.29
CA LEU A 214 7.62 -6.25 -17.91
C LEU A 214 6.55 -6.63 -16.88
N SER A 215 6.87 -7.45 -15.89
CA SER A 215 5.95 -7.82 -14.81
C SER A 215 5.53 -6.60 -13.98
N ILE A 216 6.48 -5.75 -13.60
CA ILE A 216 6.19 -4.51 -12.87
C ILE A 216 5.36 -3.55 -13.71
N ILE A 217 5.73 -3.33 -14.98
CA ILE A 217 4.97 -2.48 -15.91
C ILE A 217 3.53 -3.00 -16.06
N SER A 218 3.34 -4.32 -16.21
CA SER A 218 2.01 -4.94 -16.31
C SER A 218 1.15 -4.67 -15.08
N LEU A 219 1.72 -4.67 -13.87
CA LEU A 219 0.99 -4.34 -12.63
C LEU A 219 0.50 -2.88 -12.66
N TYR A 220 1.32 -1.94 -13.10
CA TYR A 220 0.91 -0.53 -13.23
C TYR A 220 -0.14 -0.33 -14.32
N ILE A 221 0.03 -0.98 -15.48
CA ILE A 221 -0.98 -0.93 -16.57
C ILE A 221 -2.31 -1.49 -16.08
N SER A 222 -2.31 -2.59 -15.33
CA SER A 222 -3.53 -3.14 -14.73
C SER A 222 -4.22 -2.14 -13.80
N LYS A 223 -3.46 -1.43 -12.98
CA LYS A 223 -3.98 -0.36 -12.12
C LYS A 223 -4.60 0.79 -12.92
N ILE A 224 -3.88 1.27 -13.93
CA ILE A 224 -4.38 2.32 -14.83
C ILE A 224 -5.69 1.87 -15.50
N LEU A 225 -5.75 0.62 -15.97
CA LEU A 225 -6.95 0.06 -16.58
C LEU A 225 -8.15 0.02 -15.62
N ASP A 226 -7.92 -0.33 -14.35
CA ASP A 226 -8.96 -0.32 -13.32
C ASP A 226 -9.48 1.10 -13.07
N GLU A 227 -8.61 2.11 -13.03
CA GLU A 227 -9.00 3.52 -12.88
C GLU A 227 -9.76 4.05 -14.11
N VAL A 228 -9.30 3.75 -15.31
CA VAL A 228 -9.94 4.19 -16.56
C VAL A 228 -11.34 3.60 -16.74
N ARG A 229 -11.56 2.36 -16.28
CA ARG A 229 -12.88 1.71 -16.30
C ARG A 229 -13.93 2.44 -15.47
N ASN A 230 -13.53 3.22 -14.48
CA ASN A 230 -14.39 4.04 -13.62
C ASN A 230 -15.65 3.29 -13.12
N ARG A 231 -15.51 2.02 -12.74
CA ARG A 231 -16.63 1.21 -12.25
C ARG A 231 -17.10 1.74 -10.90
N PRO A 232 -18.42 1.78 -10.64
CA PRO A 232 -18.90 2.21 -9.32
C PRO A 232 -18.35 1.28 -8.23
N ARG A 233 -17.92 1.87 -7.13
CA ARG A 233 -17.28 1.18 -6.00
C ARG A 233 -18.25 0.29 -5.23
N TYR A 234 -19.54 0.61 -5.31
CA TYR A 234 -20.67 -0.11 -4.71
C TYR A 234 -21.95 0.22 -5.48
N ILE A 235 -22.93 -0.65 -5.34
CA ILE A 235 -24.27 -0.53 -5.97
C ILE A 235 -25.32 -0.88 -4.92
#